data_e1c3d48187adfaf49baa4bfa0c1e2745
#
_entry.id   e1c3d48187adfaf49baa4bfa0c1e2745
#
_cell.length_a   1.000
_cell.length_b   1.000
_cell.length_c   1.000
_cell.angle_alpha   90.00
_cell.angle_beta   90.00
_cell.angle_gamma   90.00
#
_symmetry.space_group_name_H-M   'P 1'
#
loop_
_entity.id
_entity.type
_entity.pdbx_description
1 polymer ?
#
loop_
_entity_poly.entity_id
_entity_poly.type
_entity_poly.pdbx_seq_one_letter_code
_entity_poly.pdbx_strand_id
1 'polypeptide(L)'
;MDLKKLALEEYNNPDYAIRRGGVNGNAFWNIQAQAFMFCPSFDFAPFPGCTNYLFEAQDESGKTYSFNANNSYALLTPIWNDLQPGQIQLYVYALNGEGNKIAMIGARSFHKSAPFTGEYPPEAVDYRTCAKKAYDYLLTIPYVSDWAEGKYNTDYDLGMFLIKMNAAIINAMLNYAKLSPENAEKAMAIAKNAADFMIKVSAPKGSPLEGLPPTYYWSPDIENSMKHHGTVSQRLNTTMLIYPCNAGAAYLNLYKATNDKKYFDAAMKIAEYYKANVCENGTWHQMLSVETGESLASNYSIPTSITAFLYKVYKLTNDETYKTLSENGMKYLWNNTVKDFHWEGQFEDSGLSQHYSNMTHFSASSIIKDILNNHSDNPEYVECAKELMRYIEDQFVVWDKPQKYHRHGNADYWSYPAGLEQYNWYVPIDTSTLGIASSFINMHKLTKEPLYLEKAKALANTVTRMQNEENGLIPTHWKTKDCKETGGDLWINCLIASANRLFEFAEYLDTL
;
A
#
# COMPACT_ATOMS: atom_id res chain seq x y z
N MET A 1 2.36 23.70 -20.08
CA MET A 1 1.19 23.05 -19.44
C MET A 1 0.95 23.74 -18.10
N ASP A 2 -0.28 24.16 -17.81
CA ASP A 2 -0.62 24.81 -16.53
C ASP A 2 -1.05 23.73 -15.52
N LEU A 3 -0.10 23.26 -14.75
CA LEU A 3 -0.31 22.20 -13.74
C LEU A 3 -1.27 22.62 -12.63
N LYS A 4 -1.21 23.89 -12.22
CA LYS A 4 -2.10 24.41 -11.18
C LYS A 4 -3.56 24.39 -11.64
N LYS A 5 -3.80 24.76 -12.90
CA LYS A 5 -5.13 24.70 -13.49
C LYS A 5 -5.64 23.26 -13.54
N LEU A 6 -4.83 22.31 -14.04
CA LEU A 6 -5.21 20.90 -14.12
C LEU A 6 -5.49 20.30 -12.74
N ALA A 7 -4.66 20.62 -11.75
CA ALA A 7 -4.86 20.14 -10.38
C ALA A 7 -6.15 20.68 -9.75
N LEU A 8 -6.49 21.95 -10.00
CA LEU A 8 -7.74 22.55 -9.52
C LEU A 8 -8.98 22.00 -10.26
N GLU A 9 -8.86 21.72 -11.56
CA GLU A 9 -9.94 21.08 -12.32
C GLU A 9 -10.23 19.67 -11.78
N GLU A 10 -9.20 18.89 -11.47
CA GLU A 10 -9.35 17.58 -10.84
C GLU A 10 -10.00 17.68 -9.46
N TYR A 11 -9.47 18.55 -8.60
CA TYR A 11 -9.95 18.73 -7.23
C TYR A 11 -11.42 19.16 -7.14
N ASN A 12 -11.85 20.01 -8.06
CA ASN A 12 -13.21 20.53 -8.12
C ASN A 12 -14.14 19.68 -9.00
N ASN A 13 -13.66 18.57 -9.56
CA ASN A 13 -14.47 17.73 -10.43
C ASN A 13 -15.59 17.03 -9.63
N PRO A 14 -16.89 17.31 -9.89
CA PRO A 14 -17.98 16.67 -9.17
C PRO A 14 -18.07 15.16 -9.40
N ASP A 15 -17.53 14.66 -10.53
CA ASP A 15 -17.50 13.23 -10.85
C ASP A 15 -16.49 12.47 -9.97
N TYR A 16 -15.60 13.20 -9.28
CA TYR A 16 -14.65 12.63 -8.33
C TYR A 16 -15.18 12.56 -6.90
N ALA A 17 -16.42 12.99 -6.68
CA ALA A 17 -17.07 12.82 -5.40
C ALA A 17 -17.07 11.34 -4.98
N ILE A 18 -16.81 11.11 -3.69
CA ILE A 18 -16.77 9.76 -3.13
C ILE A 18 -18.18 9.19 -3.12
N ARG A 19 -18.40 8.14 -3.90
CA ARG A 19 -19.71 7.51 -4.01
C ARG A 19 -20.17 6.92 -2.67
N ARG A 20 -21.47 6.92 -2.47
CA ARG A 20 -22.13 6.13 -1.43
C ARG A 20 -22.08 4.66 -1.80
N GLY A 21 -22.04 3.78 -0.84
CA GLY A 21 -22.16 2.34 -1.10
C GLY A 21 -21.11 1.48 -0.40
N GLY A 22 -20.31 2.03 0.48
CA GLY A 22 -19.47 1.26 1.39
C GLY A 22 -20.31 0.48 2.40
N VAL A 23 -19.67 -0.30 3.26
CA VAL A 23 -20.34 -1.08 4.31
C VAL A 23 -21.23 -0.16 5.16
N ASN A 24 -22.44 -0.61 5.46
CA ASN A 24 -23.49 0.16 6.14
C ASN A 24 -23.96 1.43 5.40
N GLY A 25 -23.72 1.53 4.09
CA GLY A 25 -24.20 2.64 3.27
C GLY A 25 -23.47 3.96 3.43
N ASN A 26 -22.34 3.99 4.16
CA ASN A 26 -21.53 5.18 4.36
C ASN A 26 -20.71 5.55 3.12
N ALA A 27 -19.91 6.62 3.23
CA ALA A 27 -18.94 6.97 2.20
C ALA A 27 -18.08 5.76 1.82
N PHE A 28 -17.80 5.62 0.53
CA PHE A 28 -17.18 4.43 -0.03
C PHE A 28 -15.82 4.11 0.59
N TRP A 29 -15.03 5.13 0.96
CA TRP A 29 -13.69 4.90 1.52
C TRP A 29 -13.76 4.23 2.88
N ASN A 30 -14.23 4.93 3.88
CA ASN A 30 -14.22 4.38 5.23
C ASN A 30 -15.01 5.25 6.21
N ILE A 31 -15.81 4.65 7.05
CA ILE A 31 -16.53 5.35 8.11
C ILE A 31 -15.59 5.95 9.17
N GLN A 32 -14.37 5.45 9.26
CA GLN A 32 -13.35 5.93 10.19
C GLN A 32 -12.43 7.00 9.58
N ALA A 33 -12.58 7.32 8.29
CA ALA A 33 -11.82 8.37 7.64
C ALA A 33 -11.99 9.70 8.37
N GLN A 34 -10.88 10.37 8.63
CA GLN A 34 -10.85 11.64 9.37
C GLN A 34 -10.61 12.83 8.46
N ALA A 35 -10.21 12.58 7.21
CA ALA A 35 -9.92 13.58 6.21
C ALA A 35 -10.44 13.19 4.84
N PHE A 36 -10.74 14.21 4.03
CA PHE A 36 -11.17 14.04 2.65
C PHE A 36 -10.61 15.15 1.79
N MET A 37 -10.01 14.78 0.68
CA MET A 37 -9.62 15.71 -0.39
C MET A 37 -10.76 15.84 -1.41
N PHE A 38 -11.38 14.72 -1.75
CA PHE A 38 -12.54 14.67 -2.64
C PHE A 38 -13.83 14.73 -1.82
N CYS A 39 -14.90 15.23 -2.45
CA CYS A 39 -16.17 15.44 -1.79
C CYS A 39 -16.75 14.13 -1.22
N PRO A 40 -16.93 13.99 0.10
CA PRO A 40 -17.50 12.80 0.72
C PRO A 40 -19.03 12.77 0.65
N SER A 41 -19.58 11.57 0.86
CA SER A 41 -20.98 11.38 1.23
C SER A 41 -21.08 10.92 2.68
N PHE A 42 -22.14 11.32 3.36
CA PHE A 42 -22.43 10.86 4.71
C PHE A 42 -23.85 10.34 4.83
N ASP A 43 -23.98 9.26 5.59
CA ASP A 43 -25.23 8.58 5.90
C ASP A 43 -25.56 8.74 7.39
N PHE A 44 -26.79 9.15 7.68
CA PHE A 44 -27.33 9.23 9.04
C PHE A 44 -28.63 8.44 9.15
N ALA A 45 -28.97 8.01 10.36
CA ALA A 45 -30.22 7.34 10.59
C ALA A 45 -31.39 8.28 10.25
N PRO A 46 -32.38 7.85 9.43
CA PRO A 46 -33.50 8.70 9.06
C PRO A 46 -34.39 8.99 10.27
N PHE A 47 -34.93 10.21 10.35
CA PHE A 47 -35.93 10.57 11.32
C PHE A 47 -37.31 10.04 10.84
N PRO A 48 -38.06 9.33 11.68
CA PRO A 48 -39.37 8.75 11.26
C PRO A 48 -40.33 9.79 10.66
N GLY A 49 -40.83 9.49 9.45
CA GLY A 49 -41.76 10.35 8.74
C GLY A 49 -41.17 11.62 8.11
N CYS A 50 -39.88 11.81 8.19
CA CYS A 50 -39.21 12.95 7.58
C CYS A 50 -38.66 12.61 6.18
N THR A 51 -38.86 13.52 5.24
CA THR A 51 -38.37 13.42 3.85
C THR A 51 -37.58 14.64 3.41
N ASN A 52 -37.25 15.56 4.35
CA ASN A 52 -36.46 16.73 4.05
C ASN A 52 -35.47 16.99 5.16
N TYR A 53 -34.20 17.15 4.80
CA TYR A 53 -33.08 17.27 5.73
C TYR A 53 -32.21 18.47 5.36
N LEU A 54 -31.71 19.19 6.36
CA LEU A 54 -30.74 20.25 6.22
C LEU A 54 -29.35 19.73 6.60
N PHE A 55 -28.42 19.79 5.66
CA PHE A 55 -27.01 19.58 5.89
C PHE A 55 -26.34 20.94 6.09
N GLU A 56 -25.71 21.15 7.23
CA GLU A 56 -25.10 22.41 7.64
C GLU A 56 -23.66 22.16 8.08
N ALA A 57 -22.70 22.69 7.32
CA ALA A 57 -21.28 22.54 7.59
C ALA A 57 -20.68 23.88 8.00
N GLN A 58 -19.86 23.87 9.05
CA GLN A 58 -19.13 25.02 9.53
C GLN A 58 -17.63 24.77 9.38
N ASP A 59 -16.91 25.70 8.77
CA ASP A 59 -15.45 25.68 8.66
C ASP A 59 -14.73 26.29 9.89
N GLU A 60 -13.41 26.21 9.93
CA GLU A 60 -12.59 26.74 11.04
C GLU A 60 -12.75 28.26 11.24
N SER A 61 -13.16 29.02 10.23
CA SER A 61 -13.43 30.46 10.33
C SER A 61 -14.77 30.78 11.02
N GLY A 62 -15.58 29.74 11.26
CA GLY A 62 -16.94 29.86 11.77
C GLY A 62 -17.99 30.15 10.70
N LYS A 63 -17.61 30.20 9.43
CA LYS A 63 -18.56 30.39 8.32
C LYS A 63 -19.35 29.12 8.08
N THR A 64 -20.66 29.29 7.92
CA THR A 64 -21.62 28.18 7.75
C THR A 64 -22.10 28.13 6.32
N TYR A 65 -22.17 26.90 5.77
CA TYR A 65 -22.68 26.57 4.45
C TYR A 65 -23.75 25.49 4.60
N SER A 66 -24.82 25.56 3.82
CA SER A 66 -25.90 24.61 3.97
C SER A 66 -26.63 24.30 2.68
N PHE A 67 -27.27 23.12 2.64
CA PHE A 67 -28.17 22.72 1.56
C PHE A 67 -29.22 21.74 2.08
N ASN A 68 -30.34 21.62 1.36
CA ASN A 68 -31.38 20.67 1.68
C ASN A 68 -31.23 19.40 0.84
N ALA A 69 -31.57 18.26 1.43
CA ALA A 69 -31.60 16.95 0.78
C ALA A 69 -32.90 16.21 1.11
N ASN A 70 -33.38 15.40 0.17
CA ASN A 70 -34.60 14.59 0.36
C ASN A 70 -34.36 13.29 1.16
N ASN A 71 -33.12 13.03 1.53
CA ASN A 71 -32.71 11.85 2.28
C ASN A 71 -31.78 12.22 3.42
N SER A 72 -31.73 11.35 4.44
CA SER A 72 -30.79 11.48 5.57
C SER A 72 -29.32 11.21 5.18
N TYR A 73 -29.06 10.96 3.92
CA TYR A 73 -27.73 10.87 3.33
C TYR A 73 -27.58 11.83 2.16
N ALA A 74 -26.40 12.36 1.97
CA ALA A 74 -26.08 13.20 0.81
C ALA A 74 -24.58 13.25 0.55
N LEU A 75 -24.23 13.53 -0.72
CA LEU A 75 -22.93 14.07 -1.10
C LEU A 75 -22.87 15.55 -0.69
N LEU A 76 -21.70 16.01 -0.25
CA LEU A 76 -21.52 17.43 0.11
C LEU A 76 -21.24 18.32 -1.11
N THR A 77 -21.39 17.83 -2.33
CA THR A 77 -21.14 18.57 -3.58
C THR A 77 -21.74 19.96 -3.65
N PRO A 78 -22.98 20.23 -3.10
CA PRO A 78 -23.54 21.58 -3.18
C PRO A 78 -22.74 22.67 -2.44
N ILE A 79 -21.93 22.28 -1.46
CA ILE A 79 -21.17 23.21 -0.64
C ILE A 79 -19.66 22.93 -0.64
N TRP A 80 -19.22 21.82 -1.25
CA TRP A 80 -17.84 21.34 -1.11
C TRP A 80 -16.80 22.35 -1.60
N ASN A 81 -17.03 22.97 -2.74
CA ASN A 81 -16.07 23.91 -3.32
C ASN A 81 -16.00 25.24 -2.57
N ASP A 82 -17.03 25.58 -1.79
CA ASP A 82 -17.07 26.80 -0.98
C ASP A 82 -16.37 26.64 0.36
N LEU A 83 -16.33 25.39 0.90
CA LEU A 83 -15.61 25.08 2.14
C LEU A 83 -14.11 25.26 1.93
N GLN A 84 -13.45 25.93 2.86
CA GLN A 84 -11.99 26.05 2.84
C GLN A 84 -11.34 24.78 3.39
N PRO A 85 -10.11 24.40 2.94
CA PRO A 85 -9.32 23.37 3.58
C PRO A 85 -9.12 23.68 5.07
N GLY A 86 -9.30 22.66 5.93
CA GLY A 86 -9.24 22.78 7.37
C GLY A 86 -10.30 21.93 8.06
N GLN A 87 -10.45 22.13 9.37
CA GLN A 87 -11.42 21.38 10.17
C GLN A 87 -12.85 21.79 9.81
N ILE A 88 -13.70 20.80 9.52
CA ILE A 88 -15.11 20.98 9.21
C ILE A 88 -15.96 20.29 10.26
N GLN A 89 -17.01 20.99 10.70
CA GLN A 89 -18.03 20.42 11.57
C GLN A 89 -19.36 20.36 10.80
N LEU A 90 -19.87 19.16 10.51
CA LEU A 90 -21.14 18.94 9.85
C LEU A 90 -22.22 18.61 10.87
N TYR A 91 -23.38 19.21 10.72
CA TYR A 91 -24.62 18.88 11.43
C TYR A 91 -25.71 18.57 10.43
N VAL A 92 -26.56 17.58 10.74
CA VAL A 92 -27.70 17.22 9.91
C VAL A 92 -28.97 17.23 10.72
N TYR A 93 -29.97 17.95 10.22
CA TYR A 93 -31.24 18.16 10.88
C TYR A 93 -32.40 17.62 10.02
N ALA A 94 -33.36 16.97 10.66
CA ALA A 94 -34.65 16.70 10.07
C ALA A 94 -35.48 18.00 10.07
N LEU A 95 -36.21 18.25 8.97
CA LEU A 95 -37.10 19.42 8.81
C LEU A 95 -38.56 19.02 8.77
N ASN A 96 -39.42 19.89 9.29
CA ASN A 96 -40.88 19.76 9.09
C ASN A 96 -41.34 20.27 7.70
N GLY A 97 -42.62 20.18 7.39
CA GLY A 97 -43.17 20.64 6.12
C GLY A 97 -43.03 22.14 5.86
N GLU A 98 -42.76 22.94 6.88
CA GLU A 98 -42.51 24.39 6.81
C GLU A 98 -41.01 24.72 6.68
N GLY A 99 -40.14 23.72 6.70
CA GLY A 99 -38.67 23.89 6.63
C GLY A 99 -37.99 24.18 7.97
N ASN A 100 -38.70 24.07 9.10
CA ASN A 100 -38.10 24.28 10.43
C ASN A 100 -37.38 23.03 10.92
N LYS A 101 -36.25 23.22 11.62
CA LYS A 101 -35.49 22.14 12.29
C LYS A 101 -36.33 21.51 13.41
N ILE A 102 -36.59 20.18 13.33
CA ILE A 102 -37.33 19.43 14.36
C ILE A 102 -36.44 18.52 15.19
N ALA A 103 -35.35 18.00 14.61
CA ALA A 103 -34.40 17.18 15.33
C ALA A 103 -33.03 17.22 14.64
N MET A 104 -31.97 17.20 15.44
CA MET A 104 -30.63 16.87 14.92
C MET A 104 -30.50 15.35 14.83
N ILE A 105 -30.26 14.82 13.62
CA ILE A 105 -30.14 13.37 13.38
C ILE A 105 -28.70 12.87 13.44
N GLY A 106 -27.73 13.79 13.36
CA GLY A 106 -26.32 13.45 13.51
C GLY A 106 -25.38 14.62 13.30
N ALA A 107 -24.12 14.36 13.64
CA ALA A 107 -23.01 15.28 13.42
C ALA A 107 -21.75 14.51 13.03
N ARG A 108 -20.87 15.15 12.26
CA ARG A 108 -19.57 14.61 11.85
C ARG A 108 -18.52 15.69 11.81
N SER A 109 -17.39 15.41 12.48
CA SER A 109 -16.18 16.22 12.37
C SER A 109 -15.22 15.53 11.39
N PHE A 110 -14.65 16.30 10.47
CA PHE A 110 -13.63 15.80 9.54
C PHE A 110 -12.73 16.96 9.08
N HIS A 111 -11.60 16.63 8.47
CA HIS A 111 -10.71 17.60 7.87
C HIS A 111 -10.89 17.61 6.34
N LYS A 112 -11.07 18.78 5.75
CA LYS A 112 -10.97 18.97 4.31
C LYS A 112 -9.51 19.18 3.94
N SER A 113 -8.91 18.23 3.20
CA SER A 113 -7.50 18.29 2.78
C SER A 113 -7.30 19.27 1.64
N ALA A 114 -6.13 19.92 1.61
CA ALA A 114 -5.73 20.77 0.49
C ALA A 114 -5.35 19.92 -0.72
N PRO A 115 -5.60 20.41 -1.95
CA PRO A 115 -5.21 19.71 -3.18
C PRO A 115 -3.73 19.85 -3.50
N PHE A 116 -3.27 19.06 -4.46
CA PHE A 116 -2.02 19.33 -5.16
C PHE A 116 -2.09 20.68 -5.88
N THR A 117 -1.04 21.49 -5.74
CA THR A 117 -1.02 22.86 -6.34
C THR A 117 -0.21 22.95 -7.63
N GLY A 118 0.50 21.87 -8.00
CA GLY A 118 1.47 21.88 -9.09
C GLY A 118 2.84 22.45 -8.69
N GLU A 119 2.98 22.95 -7.47
CA GLU A 119 4.24 23.48 -6.92
C GLU A 119 4.83 22.49 -5.93
N TYR A 120 6.08 22.12 -6.10
CA TYR A 120 6.79 21.22 -5.18
C TYR A 120 8.31 21.44 -5.25
N PRO A 121 9.04 21.14 -4.16
CA PRO A 121 10.49 21.29 -4.14
C PRO A 121 11.18 20.35 -5.15
N PRO A 122 12.31 20.76 -5.74
CA PRO A 122 13.11 19.89 -6.59
C PRO A 122 13.70 18.71 -5.80
N GLU A 123 14.18 17.71 -6.52
CA GLU A 123 15.00 16.64 -5.95
C GLU A 123 16.31 17.19 -5.37
N ALA A 124 16.76 16.61 -4.26
CA ALA A 124 18.08 16.95 -3.66
C ALA A 124 19.23 16.28 -4.42
N VAL A 125 18.97 15.11 -5.01
CA VAL A 125 19.87 14.32 -5.81
C VAL A 125 19.04 13.50 -6.80
N ASP A 126 19.58 13.20 -7.98
CA ASP A 126 18.84 12.38 -8.95
C ASP A 126 18.48 10.99 -8.37
N TYR A 127 17.36 10.45 -8.85
CA TYR A 127 16.76 9.24 -8.27
C TYR A 127 17.67 8.02 -8.37
N ARG A 128 18.48 7.89 -9.43
CA ARG A 128 19.39 6.77 -9.62
C ARG A 128 20.55 6.82 -8.62
N THR A 129 21.12 8.00 -8.40
CA THR A 129 22.12 8.23 -7.37
C THR A 129 21.57 8.01 -5.97
N CYS A 130 20.35 8.50 -5.71
CA CYS A 130 19.66 8.27 -4.42
C CYS A 130 19.47 6.77 -4.16
N ALA A 131 18.99 6.02 -5.16
CA ALA A 131 18.82 4.58 -5.06
C ALA A 131 20.16 3.86 -4.82
N LYS A 132 21.21 4.24 -5.55
CA LYS A 132 22.55 3.63 -5.37
C LYS A 132 23.07 3.82 -3.97
N LYS A 133 23.02 5.04 -3.44
CA LYS A 133 23.45 5.33 -2.05
C LYS A 133 22.64 4.49 -1.02
N ALA A 134 21.34 4.31 -1.23
CA ALA A 134 20.51 3.48 -0.36
C ALA A 134 20.92 2.00 -0.43
N TYR A 135 21.22 1.46 -1.60
CA TYR A 135 21.76 0.10 -1.74
C TYR A 135 23.17 -0.05 -1.15
N ASP A 136 24.04 0.95 -1.34
CA ASP A 136 25.37 0.95 -0.72
C ASP A 136 25.24 0.88 0.81
N TYR A 137 24.32 1.64 1.40
CA TYR A 137 24.02 1.59 2.82
C TYR A 137 23.49 0.20 3.26
N LEU A 138 22.59 -0.43 2.49
CA LEU A 138 22.10 -1.78 2.79
C LEU A 138 23.24 -2.80 2.93
N LEU A 139 24.29 -2.69 2.14
CA LEU A 139 25.45 -3.60 2.23
C LEU A 139 26.33 -3.36 3.47
N THR A 140 26.11 -2.29 4.22
CA THR A 140 26.76 -2.06 5.53
C THR A 140 26.04 -2.74 6.67
N ILE A 141 24.81 -3.22 6.45
CA ILE A 141 23.94 -3.83 7.46
C ILE A 141 24.26 -5.33 7.54
N PRO A 142 24.74 -5.86 8.70
CA PRO A 142 25.10 -7.28 8.84
C PRO A 142 23.98 -8.23 8.43
N TYR A 143 22.71 -7.93 8.79
CA TYR A 143 21.56 -8.75 8.40
C TYR A 143 21.43 -8.94 6.87
N VAL A 144 21.93 -7.99 6.06
CA VAL A 144 21.94 -8.08 4.59
C VAL A 144 23.28 -8.61 4.08
N SER A 145 24.40 -8.04 4.57
CA SER A 145 25.75 -8.35 4.04
C SER A 145 26.21 -9.77 4.35
N ASP A 146 25.80 -10.35 5.47
CA ASP A 146 26.21 -11.70 5.89
C ASP A 146 25.66 -12.79 4.94
N TRP A 147 24.61 -12.50 4.20
CA TRP A 147 24.15 -13.37 3.12
C TRP A 147 25.19 -13.58 2.02
N ALA A 148 26.19 -12.70 1.83
CA ALA A 148 27.28 -12.93 0.87
C ALA A 148 28.03 -14.22 1.18
N GLU A 149 28.13 -14.59 2.45
CA GLU A 149 28.76 -15.82 2.95
C GLU A 149 27.75 -16.93 3.27
N GLY A 150 26.48 -16.75 2.94
CA GLY A 150 25.40 -17.71 3.25
C GLY A 150 25.03 -17.78 4.71
N LYS A 151 25.38 -16.77 5.50
CA LYS A 151 25.03 -16.71 6.93
C LYS A 151 23.70 -16.01 7.12
N TYR A 152 22.79 -16.65 7.87
CA TYR A 152 21.56 -16.02 8.36
C TYR A 152 21.88 -15.28 9.66
N ASN A 153 21.79 -13.96 9.62
CA ASN A 153 21.99 -13.12 10.79
C ASN A 153 20.66 -12.89 11.51
N THR A 154 20.63 -13.05 12.83
CA THR A 154 19.43 -12.97 13.66
C THR A 154 19.34 -11.66 14.45
N ASP A 155 20.29 -10.73 14.27
CA ASP A 155 20.36 -9.49 15.06
C ASP A 155 19.31 -8.44 14.66
N TYR A 156 18.51 -8.72 13.63
CA TYR A 156 17.42 -7.86 13.21
C TYR A 156 16.07 -8.46 13.61
N ASP A 157 15.36 -7.78 14.53
CA ASP A 157 14.12 -8.27 15.13
C ASP A 157 13.00 -8.54 14.11
N LEU A 158 12.89 -7.70 13.05
CA LEU A 158 11.95 -7.93 11.96
C LEU A 158 12.37 -9.05 11.00
N GLY A 159 13.56 -9.65 11.19
CA GLY A 159 14.03 -10.80 10.43
C GLY A 159 13.11 -12.02 10.53
N MET A 160 12.31 -12.12 11.58
CA MET A 160 11.27 -13.14 11.69
C MET A 160 10.25 -13.15 10.55
N PHE A 161 10.03 -12.04 9.88
CA PHE A 161 9.19 -11.95 8.68
C PHE A 161 9.96 -12.43 7.44
N LEU A 162 10.31 -13.71 7.43
CA LEU A 162 11.28 -14.30 6.51
C LEU A 162 11.02 -13.96 5.04
N ILE A 163 9.80 -14.18 4.55
CA ILE A 163 9.46 -13.95 3.15
C ILE A 163 9.52 -12.45 2.84
N LYS A 164 8.89 -11.62 3.70
CA LYS A 164 8.86 -10.16 3.53
C LYS A 164 10.26 -9.57 3.40
N MET A 165 11.19 -10.05 4.24
CA MET A 165 12.58 -9.60 4.24
C MET A 165 13.38 -10.16 3.07
N ASN A 166 13.43 -11.48 2.91
CA ASN A 166 14.33 -12.09 1.94
C ASN A 166 13.87 -11.94 0.49
N ALA A 167 12.57 -11.96 0.20
CA ALA A 167 12.08 -11.64 -1.14
C ALA A 167 12.42 -10.19 -1.54
N ALA A 168 12.38 -9.26 -0.59
CA ALA A 168 12.81 -7.88 -0.81
C ALA A 168 14.32 -7.79 -1.08
N ILE A 169 15.14 -8.46 -0.25
CA ILE A 169 16.62 -8.52 -0.43
C ILE A 169 17.00 -9.08 -1.80
N ILE A 170 16.38 -10.19 -2.23
CA ILE A 170 16.63 -10.78 -3.54
C ILE A 170 16.43 -9.76 -4.65
N ASN A 171 15.26 -9.11 -4.66
CA ASN A 171 14.91 -8.13 -5.70
C ASN A 171 15.84 -6.89 -5.65
N ALA A 172 16.19 -6.41 -4.45
CA ALA A 172 17.12 -5.32 -4.28
C ALA A 172 18.50 -5.64 -4.87
N MET A 173 19.01 -6.81 -4.57
CA MET A 173 20.34 -7.22 -5.04
C MET A 173 20.38 -7.45 -6.56
N LEU A 174 19.29 -7.92 -7.15
CA LEU A 174 19.15 -8.00 -8.61
C LEU A 174 19.15 -6.61 -9.28
N ASN A 175 18.53 -5.62 -8.67
CA ASN A 175 18.54 -4.24 -9.17
C ASN A 175 19.89 -3.58 -8.93
N TYR A 176 20.47 -3.78 -7.75
CA TYR A 176 21.79 -3.23 -7.42
C TYR A 176 22.89 -3.78 -8.32
N ALA A 177 22.85 -5.05 -8.67
CA ALA A 177 23.80 -5.65 -9.61
C ALA A 177 23.80 -4.99 -11.00
N LYS A 178 22.65 -4.46 -11.43
CA LYS A 178 22.55 -3.69 -12.69
C LYS A 178 23.10 -2.27 -12.53
N LEU A 179 22.85 -1.66 -11.36
CA LEU A 179 23.23 -0.28 -11.07
C LEU A 179 24.71 -0.13 -10.71
N SER A 180 25.31 -1.17 -10.13
CA SER A 180 26.70 -1.19 -9.64
C SER A 180 27.41 -2.46 -10.12
N PRO A 181 27.88 -2.48 -11.39
CA PRO A 181 28.54 -3.66 -11.96
C PRO A 181 29.75 -4.15 -11.15
N GLU A 182 30.45 -3.24 -10.48
CA GLU A 182 31.60 -3.53 -9.61
C GLU A 182 31.22 -4.36 -8.37
N ASN A 183 29.96 -4.29 -7.94
CA ASN A 183 29.42 -5.04 -6.81
C ASN A 183 28.49 -6.19 -7.23
N ALA A 184 28.35 -6.44 -8.53
CA ALA A 184 27.37 -7.38 -9.07
C ALA A 184 27.57 -8.82 -8.55
N GLU A 185 28.81 -9.28 -8.41
CA GLU A 185 29.11 -10.63 -7.90
C GLU A 185 28.65 -10.79 -6.45
N LYS A 186 28.97 -9.82 -5.57
CA LYS A 186 28.55 -9.82 -4.17
C LYS A 186 27.04 -9.74 -4.05
N ALA A 187 26.40 -8.85 -4.80
CA ALA A 187 24.95 -8.71 -4.82
C ALA A 187 24.25 -10.01 -5.26
N MET A 188 24.78 -10.66 -6.30
CA MET A 188 24.25 -11.93 -6.78
C MET A 188 24.44 -13.06 -5.77
N ALA A 189 25.55 -13.10 -5.04
CA ALA A 189 25.78 -14.06 -3.96
C ALA A 189 24.74 -13.89 -2.84
N ILE A 190 24.50 -12.66 -2.40
CA ILE A 190 23.48 -12.32 -1.41
C ILE A 190 22.08 -12.81 -1.88
N ALA A 191 21.69 -12.47 -3.10
CA ALA A 191 20.39 -12.86 -3.64
C ALA A 191 20.19 -14.39 -3.69
N LYS A 192 21.22 -15.13 -4.16
CA LYS A 192 21.19 -16.58 -4.24
C LYS A 192 21.10 -17.23 -2.86
N ASN A 193 21.95 -16.79 -1.91
CA ASN A 193 22.01 -17.39 -0.59
C ASN A 193 20.72 -17.13 0.21
N ALA A 194 20.14 -15.93 0.11
CA ALA A 194 18.84 -15.62 0.71
C ALA A 194 17.70 -16.51 0.13
N ALA A 195 17.71 -16.72 -1.20
CA ALA A 195 16.74 -17.60 -1.85
C ALA A 195 16.94 -19.08 -1.46
N ASP A 196 18.18 -19.56 -1.45
CA ASP A 196 18.52 -20.94 -1.09
C ASP A 196 18.13 -21.24 0.36
N PHE A 197 18.31 -20.28 1.26
CA PHE A 197 17.85 -20.41 2.64
C PHE A 197 16.31 -20.53 2.73
N MET A 198 15.55 -19.67 2.04
CA MET A 198 14.09 -19.77 2.03
C MET A 198 13.61 -21.11 1.46
N ILE A 199 14.26 -21.62 0.39
CA ILE A 199 13.96 -22.96 -0.15
C ILE A 199 14.25 -24.05 0.87
N LYS A 200 15.40 -23.97 1.56
CA LYS A 200 15.82 -24.95 2.58
C LYS A 200 14.84 -25.06 3.73
N VAL A 201 14.26 -23.92 4.18
CA VAL A 201 13.33 -23.89 5.33
C VAL A 201 11.87 -23.97 4.92
N SER A 202 11.57 -24.13 3.61
CA SER A 202 10.21 -24.37 3.14
C SER A 202 9.62 -25.65 3.72
N ALA A 203 8.31 -25.68 3.86
CA ALA A 203 7.57 -26.80 4.42
C ALA A 203 7.91 -28.11 3.66
N PRO A 204 8.24 -29.20 4.41
CA PRO A 204 8.77 -30.44 3.82
C PRO A 204 7.71 -31.19 3.01
N LYS A 205 8.18 -32.09 2.17
CA LYS A 205 7.31 -32.99 1.39
C LYS A 205 6.38 -33.79 2.29
N GLY A 206 5.10 -33.83 1.91
CA GLY A 206 4.04 -34.52 2.65
C GLY A 206 3.45 -33.72 3.83
N SER A 207 3.93 -32.50 4.09
CA SER A 207 3.28 -31.60 5.04
C SER A 207 2.10 -30.84 4.40
N PRO A 208 1.15 -30.32 5.20
CA PRO A 208 -0.01 -29.59 4.67
C PRO A 208 0.33 -28.37 3.80
N LEU A 209 1.48 -27.74 4.06
CA LEU A 209 1.95 -26.54 3.34
C LEU A 209 3.17 -26.84 2.45
N GLU A 210 3.29 -28.09 1.94
CA GLU A 210 4.47 -28.54 1.18
C GLU A 210 4.95 -27.49 0.16
N GLY A 211 6.24 -27.17 0.25
CA GLY A 211 6.93 -26.25 -0.66
C GLY A 211 6.74 -24.77 -0.39
N LEU A 212 5.87 -24.38 0.55
CA LEU A 212 5.76 -22.98 0.93
C LEU A 212 6.87 -22.61 1.91
N PRO A 213 7.60 -21.50 1.70
CA PRO A 213 8.44 -20.91 2.74
C PRO A 213 7.56 -20.36 3.87
N PRO A 214 8.02 -20.41 5.14
CA PRO A 214 7.23 -19.89 6.26
C PRO A 214 7.10 -18.37 6.18
N THR A 215 5.91 -17.85 6.47
CA THR A 215 5.69 -16.39 6.60
C THR A 215 6.54 -15.86 7.74
N TYR A 216 6.54 -16.56 8.86
CA TYR A 216 7.33 -16.25 10.04
C TYR A 216 8.35 -17.37 10.28
N TYR A 217 9.58 -16.99 10.54
CA TYR A 217 10.66 -17.95 10.81
C TYR A 217 11.28 -17.68 12.17
N TRP A 218 11.51 -18.74 12.91
CA TRP A 218 12.18 -18.69 14.18
C TRP A 218 13.34 -19.70 14.22
N SER A 219 14.41 -19.30 14.89
CA SER A 219 15.47 -20.21 15.33
C SER A 219 15.78 -19.94 16.79
N PRO A 220 16.40 -20.87 17.53
CA PRO A 220 16.83 -20.67 18.92
C PRO A 220 17.68 -19.41 19.11
N ASP A 221 18.44 -19.03 18.10
CA ASP A 221 19.31 -17.86 18.11
C ASP A 221 18.55 -16.54 18.04
N ILE A 222 17.27 -16.55 17.58
CA ILE A 222 16.40 -15.36 17.50
C ILE A 222 15.68 -15.08 18.82
N GLU A 223 15.72 -15.97 19.80
CA GLU A 223 14.92 -15.90 21.03
C GLU A 223 15.08 -14.57 21.80
N ASN A 224 16.23 -13.92 21.70
CA ASN A 224 16.47 -12.65 22.37
C ASN A 224 15.83 -11.45 21.67
N SER A 225 15.71 -11.46 20.35
CA SER A 225 15.08 -10.38 19.57
C SER A 225 13.55 -10.43 19.64
N MET A 226 12.99 -11.63 19.89
CA MET A 226 11.55 -11.89 19.91
C MET A 226 10.84 -11.41 21.19
N LYS A 227 11.56 -11.04 22.24
CA LYS A 227 10.99 -10.52 23.50
C LYS A 227 10.18 -9.23 23.32
N HIS A 228 10.38 -8.50 22.23
CA HIS A 228 9.68 -7.26 21.94
C HIS A 228 8.36 -7.44 21.18
N HIS A 229 8.10 -8.61 20.60
CA HIS A 229 6.88 -8.91 19.86
C HIS A 229 6.01 -9.92 20.62
N GLY A 230 5.27 -9.48 21.62
CA GLY A 230 4.49 -10.30 22.58
C GLY A 230 3.45 -11.30 22.01
N THR A 231 3.39 -11.50 20.68
CA THR A 231 2.50 -12.44 19.98
C THR A 231 3.24 -13.44 19.11
N VAL A 232 4.55 -13.54 19.23
CA VAL A 232 5.38 -14.31 18.30
C VAL A 232 5.08 -15.80 18.31
N SER A 233 4.88 -16.41 19.47
CA SER A 233 4.58 -17.85 19.57
C SER A 233 3.30 -18.21 18.80
N GLN A 234 2.30 -17.35 18.80
CA GLN A 234 1.07 -17.53 18.02
C GLN A 234 1.31 -17.37 16.52
N ARG A 235 2.21 -16.45 16.10
CA ARG A 235 2.53 -16.21 14.70
C ARG A 235 3.34 -17.33 14.06
N LEU A 236 4.25 -17.97 14.80
CA LEU A 236 5.10 -19.06 14.29
C LEU A 236 4.31 -20.28 13.80
N ASN A 237 3.15 -20.55 14.38
CA ASN A 237 2.28 -21.65 13.99
C ASN A 237 1.29 -21.28 12.87
N THR A 238 1.46 -20.11 12.26
CA THR A 238 0.55 -19.60 11.23
C THR A 238 1.28 -19.25 9.95
N THR A 239 0.58 -19.37 8.82
CA THR A 239 1.03 -18.87 7.52
C THR A 239 -0.05 -18.00 6.91
N MET A 240 0.31 -16.78 6.49
CA MET A 240 -0.56 -15.90 5.72
C MET A 240 -0.31 -16.11 4.23
N LEU A 241 -1.35 -16.53 3.49
CA LEU A 241 -1.21 -16.91 2.07
C LEU A 241 -0.90 -15.73 1.13
N ILE A 242 -1.01 -14.50 1.58
CA ILE A 242 -0.59 -13.32 0.79
C ILE A 242 0.93 -13.18 0.65
N TYR A 243 1.75 -13.94 1.40
CA TYR A 243 3.21 -13.80 1.39
C TYR A 243 3.97 -14.81 0.54
N PRO A 244 3.67 -16.13 0.50
CA PRO A 244 4.44 -17.09 -0.28
C PRO A 244 4.58 -16.74 -1.76
N CYS A 245 3.58 -16.09 -2.37
CA CYS A 245 3.66 -15.61 -3.75
C CYS A 245 4.78 -14.57 -3.95
N ASN A 246 5.15 -13.79 -2.93
CA ASN A 246 6.26 -12.85 -3.02
C ASN A 246 7.60 -13.58 -3.12
N ALA A 247 7.77 -14.68 -2.37
CA ALA A 247 8.93 -15.56 -2.53
C ALA A 247 8.95 -16.20 -3.92
N GLY A 248 7.82 -16.72 -4.40
CA GLY A 248 7.67 -17.26 -5.75
C GLY A 248 8.06 -16.26 -6.84
N ALA A 249 7.58 -15.02 -6.72
CA ALA A 249 7.92 -13.95 -7.66
C ALA A 249 9.42 -13.60 -7.63
N ALA A 250 10.04 -13.55 -6.44
CA ALA A 250 11.47 -13.34 -6.28
C ALA A 250 12.30 -14.49 -6.89
N TYR A 251 11.88 -15.74 -6.69
CA TYR A 251 12.52 -16.90 -7.33
C TYR A 251 12.44 -16.84 -8.86
N LEU A 252 11.30 -16.43 -9.43
CA LEU A 252 11.19 -16.27 -10.89
C LEU A 252 12.09 -15.13 -11.41
N ASN A 253 12.27 -14.05 -10.64
CA ASN A 253 13.21 -12.99 -11.00
C ASN A 253 14.66 -13.51 -10.96
N LEU A 254 15.00 -14.28 -9.96
CA LEU A 254 16.33 -14.87 -9.81
C LEU A 254 16.59 -15.95 -10.87
N TYR A 255 15.59 -16.79 -11.22
CA TYR A 255 15.66 -17.70 -12.35
C TYR A 255 15.96 -16.96 -13.65
N LYS A 256 15.22 -15.89 -13.93
CA LYS A 256 15.45 -15.07 -15.14
C LYS A 256 16.87 -14.48 -15.19
N ALA A 257 17.44 -14.12 -14.04
CA ALA A 257 18.78 -13.53 -13.96
C ALA A 257 19.91 -14.57 -14.03
N THR A 258 19.67 -15.82 -13.59
CA THR A 258 20.71 -16.84 -13.41
C THR A 258 20.56 -18.05 -14.33
N ASN A 259 19.36 -18.26 -14.88
CA ASN A 259 18.95 -19.48 -15.59
C ASN A 259 19.06 -20.77 -14.74
N ASP A 260 19.13 -20.64 -13.40
CA ASP A 260 19.20 -21.79 -12.49
C ASP A 260 17.80 -22.33 -12.22
N LYS A 261 17.54 -23.54 -12.76
CA LYS A 261 16.23 -24.21 -12.73
C LYS A 261 15.68 -24.44 -11.31
N LYS A 262 16.55 -24.53 -10.28
CA LYS A 262 16.08 -24.75 -8.90
C LYS A 262 15.13 -23.64 -8.42
N TYR A 263 15.34 -22.38 -8.85
CA TYR A 263 14.48 -21.27 -8.50
C TYR A 263 13.14 -21.31 -9.22
N PHE A 264 13.15 -21.75 -10.49
CA PHE A 264 11.90 -22.01 -11.21
C PHE A 264 11.10 -23.13 -10.53
N ASP A 265 11.74 -24.25 -10.19
CA ASP A 265 11.09 -25.39 -9.55
C ASP A 265 10.52 -25.00 -8.16
N ALA A 266 11.22 -24.15 -7.39
CA ALA A 266 10.71 -23.63 -6.12
C ALA A 266 9.49 -22.72 -6.30
N ALA A 267 9.50 -21.84 -7.30
CA ALA A 267 8.35 -21.01 -7.62
C ALA A 267 7.14 -21.83 -8.06
N MET A 268 7.37 -22.88 -8.87
CA MET A 268 6.30 -23.77 -9.33
C MET A 268 5.64 -24.54 -8.20
N LYS A 269 6.37 -24.97 -7.16
CA LYS A 269 5.76 -25.59 -5.97
C LYS A 269 4.78 -24.63 -5.28
N ILE A 270 5.13 -23.36 -5.17
CA ILE A 270 4.25 -22.34 -4.60
C ILE A 270 3.01 -22.15 -5.50
N ALA A 271 3.20 -22.09 -6.82
CA ALA A 271 2.09 -21.94 -7.78
C ALA A 271 1.13 -23.14 -7.73
N GLU A 272 1.65 -24.38 -7.66
CA GLU A 272 0.84 -25.58 -7.54
C GLU A 272 0.06 -25.62 -6.22
N TYR A 273 0.64 -25.12 -5.12
CA TYR A 273 -0.09 -24.96 -3.86
C TYR A 273 -1.31 -24.05 -4.03
N TYR A 274 -1.14 -22.87 -4.62
CA TYR A 274 -2.28 -21.96 -4.88
C TYR A 274 -3.31 -22.57 -5.82
N LYS A 275 -2.89 -23.28 -6.84
CA LYS A 275 -3.78 -23.99 -7.77
C LYS A 275 -4.64 -25.06 -7.05
N ALA A 276 -4.03 -25.82 -6.14
CA ALA A 276 -4.71 -26.88 -5.40
C ALA A 276 -5.65 -26.38 -4.29
N ASN A 277 -5.45 -25.14 -3.79
CA ASN A 277 -6.11 -24.63 -2.60
C ASN A 277 -6.93 -23.35 -2.84
N VAL A 278 -7.30 -23.07 -4.09
CA VAL A 278 -8.22 -21.98 -4.42
C VAL A 278 -9.62 -22.28 -3.90
N CYS A 279 -10.25 -21.30 -3.25
CA CYS A 279 -11.63 -21.41 -2.78
C CYS A 279 -12.65 -21.19 -3.91
N GLU A 280 -13.89 -21.63 -3.73
CA GLU A 280 -14.97 -21.51 -4.71
C GLU A 280 -15.24 -20.07 -5.17
N ASN A 281 -14.97 -19.09 -4.29
CA ASN A 281 -15.13 -17.67 -4.58
C ASN A 281 -13.97 -17.06 -5.40
N GLY A 282 -12.96 -17.85 -5.78
CA GLY A 282 -11.84 -17.41 -6.62
C GLY A 282 -10.65 -16.78 -5.87
N THR A 283 -10.67 -16.78 -4.53
CA THR A 283 -9.54 -16.35 -3.69
C THR A 283 -9.07 -17.49 -2.77
N TRP A 284 -8.29 -17.18 -1.75
CA TRP A 284 -7.67 -18.12 -0.81
C TRP A 284 -7.98 -17.73 0.62
N HIS A 285 -7.98 -18.69 1.54
CA HIS A 285 -8.01 -18.37 2.96
C HIS A 285 -6.87 -17.44 3.34
N GLN A 286 -7.10 -16.54 4.31
CA GLN A 286 -6.08 -15.58 4.69
C GLN A 286 -4.96 -16.21 5.50
N MET A 287 -5.32 -16.97 6.54
CA MET A 287 -4.38 -17.52 7.53
C MET A 287 -4.64 -19.00 7.78
N LEU A 288 -3.58 -19.78 7.72
CA LEU A 288 -3.61 -21.22 7.91
C LEU A 288 -2.76 -21.64 9.10
N SER A 289 -3.13 -22.75 9.73
CA SER A 289 -2.28 -23.50 10.66
C SER A 289 -1.11 -24.14 9.90
N VAL A 290 0.11 -23.95 10.37
CA VAL A 290 1.28 -24.63 9.81
C VAL A 290 1.21 -26.14 10.02
N GLU A 291 0.64 -26.57 11.15
CA GLU A 291 0.55 -27.97 11.53
C GLU A 291 -0.51 -28.74 10.74
N THR A 292 -1.72 -28.18 10.62
CA THR A 292 -2.88 -28.87 10.02
C THR A 292 -3.23 -28.42 8.62
N GLY A 293 -2.78 -27.23 8.19
CA GLY A 293 -3.20 -26.60 6.92
C GLY A 293 -4.62 -26.02 6.96
N GLU A 294 -5.32 -26.14 8.08
CA GLU A 294 -6.69 -25.62 8.23
C GLU A 294 -6.72 -24.10 8.37
N SER A 295 -7.81 -23.49 7.93
CA SER A 295 -8.02 -22.06 8.09
C SER A 295 -8.23 -21.68 9.56
N LEU A 296 -7.48 -20.68 10.02
CA LEU A 296 -7.56 -20.12 11.37
C LEU A 296 -8.50 -18.91 11.45
N ALA A 297 -9.04 -18.45 10.32
CA ALA A 297 -9.91 -17.30 10.22
C ALA A 297 -11.01 -17.53 9.18
N SER A 298 -12.17 -16.91 9.38
CA SER A 298 -13.30 -16.99 8.45
C SER A 298 -13.13 -16.13 7.21
N ASN A 299 -12.20 -15.18 7.23
CA ASN A 299 -11.96 -14.26 6.12
C ASN A 299 -10.97 -14.81 5.09
N TYR A 300 -11.01 -14.19 3.92
CA TYR A 300 -10.20 -14.56 2.78
C TYR A 300 -9.07 -13.55 2.55
N SER A 301 -8.05 -13.99 1.83
CA SER A 301 -7.00 -13.10 1.35
C SER A 301 -7.54 -12.07 0.36
N ILE A 302 -7.00 -10.85 0.41
CA ILE A 302 -7.06 -9.91 -0.71
C ILE A 302 -5.95 -10.32 -1.68
N PRO A 303 -6.25 -11.01 -2.78
CA PRO A 303 -5.26 -11.81 -3.51
C PRO A 303 -4.38 -10.99 -4.49
N THR A 304 -4.06 -9.72 -4.18
CA THR A 304 -3.35 -8.82 -5.10
C THR A 304 -1.99 -9.36 -5.57
N SER A 305 -1.17 -9.82 -4.64
CA SER A 305 0.16 -10.37 -4.97
C SER A 305 0.05 -11.79 -5.53
N ILE A 306 -1.00 -12.53 -5.16
CA ILE A 306 -1.24 -13.89 -5.65
C ILE A 306 -1.63 -13.85 -7.14
N THR A 307 -2.55 -12.97 -7.52
CA THR A 307 -2.97 -12.78 -8.93
C THR A 307 -1.80 -12.42 -9.82
N ALA A 308 -1.01 -11.42 -9.40
CA ALA A 308 0.17 -10.97 -10.13
C ALA A 308 1.22 -12.09 -10.28
N PHE A 309 1.45 -12.89 -9.22
CA PHE A 309 2.37 -14.03 -9.27
C PHE A 309 1.88 -15.12 -10.22
N LEU A 310 0.61 -15.53 -10.13
CA LEU A 310 0.03 -16.57 -10.99
C LEU A 310 0.04 -16.14 -12.47
N TYR A 311 -0.25 -14.89 -12.76
CA TYR A 311 -0.15 -14.38 -14.12
C TYR A 311 1.30 -14.39 -14.64
N LYS A 312 2.28 -14.11 -13.79
CA LYS A 312 3.70 -14.21 -14.11
C LYS A 312 4.11 -15.67 -14.42
N VAL A 313 3.58 -16.64 -13.66
CA VAL A 313 3.77 -18.07 -13.94
C VAL A 313 3.18 -18.43 -15.30
N TYR A 314 1.94 -18.01 -15.59
CA TYR A 314 1.33 -18.17 -16.92
C TYR A 314 2.24 -17.66 -18.04
N LYS A 315 2.76 -16.43 -17.93
CA LYS A 315 3.66 -15.84 -18.94
C LYS A 315 4.93 -16.67 -19.20
N LEU A 316 5.39 -17.44 -18.22
CA LEU A 316 6.58 -18.26 -18.34
C LEU A 316 6.30 -19.68 -18.81
N THR A 317 5.12 -20.23 -18.48
CA THR A 317 4.78 -21.64 -18.74
C THR A 317 3.82 -21.83 -19.90
N ASN A 318 3.06 -20.78 -20.26
CA ASN A 318 1.90 -20.81 -21.16
C ASN A 318 0.78 -21.78 -20.69
N ASP A 319 0.73 -22.10 -19.37
CA ASP A 319 -0.37 -22.89 -18.79
C ASP A 319 -1.54 -21.97 -18.45
N GLU A 320 -2.61 -22.05 -19.25
CA GLU A 320 -3.84 -21.24 -19.13
C GLU A 320 -4.54 -21.43 -17.77
N THR A 321 -4.25 -22.48 -17.02
CA THR A 321 -4.79 -22.67 -15.67
C THR A 321 -4.40 -21.52 -14.74
N TYR A 322 -3.13 -21.09 -14.79
CA TYR A 322 -2.65 -20.00 -13.95
C TYR A 322 -3.23 -18.64 -14.36
N LYS A 323 -3.47 -18.44 -15.65
CA LYS A 323 -4.19 -17.25 -16.14
C LYS A 323 -5.61 -17.21 -15.60
N THR A 324 -6.34 -18.32 -15.72
CA THR A 324 -7.72 -18.45 -15.22
C THR A 324 -7.80 -18.19 -13.73
N LEU A 325 -6.87 -18.72 -12.94
CA LEU A 325 -6.80 -18.48 -11.50
C LEU A 325 -6.55 -16.98 -11.18
N SER A 326 -5.62 -16.35 -11.90
CA SER A 326 -5.36 -14.92 -11.77
C SER A 326 -6.59 -14.08 -12.09
N GLU A 327 -7.26 -14.37 -13.22
CA GLU A 327 -8.47 -13.66 -13.63
C GLU A 327 -9.64 -13.84 -12.65
N ASN A 328 -9.80 -15.01 -12.06
CA ASN A 328 -10.81 -15.25 -11.01
C ASN A 328 -10.50 -14.46 -9.74
N GLY A 329 -9.24 -14.40 -9.33
CA GLY A 329 -8.81 -13.55 -8.24
C GLY A 329 -9.05 -12.07 -8.52
N MET A 330 -8.80 -11.59 -9.75
CA MET A 330 -9.12 -10.21 -10.16
C MET A 330 -10.64 -9.94 -10.14
N LYS A 331 -11.47 -10.88 -10.54
CA LYS A 331 -12.94 -10.75 -10.41
C LYS A 331 -13.38 -10.67 -8.95
N TYR A 332 -12.75 -11.45 -8.06
CA TYR A 332 -12.99 -11.34 -6.62
C TYR A 332 -12.61 -9.95 -6.09
N LEU A 333 -11.42 -9.44 -6.44
CA LEU A 333 -10.98 -8.10 -6.07
C LEU A 333 -11.97 -7.03 -6.55
N TRP A 334 -12.40 -7.12 -7.81
CA TRP A 334 -13.34 -6.16 -8.36
C TRP A 334 -14.70 -6.18 -7.66
N ASN A 335 -15.30 -7.37 -7.52
CA ASN A 335 -16.67 -7.49 -7.03
C ASN A 335 -16.79 -7.29 -5.52
N ASN A 336 -15.81 -7.70 -4.72
CA ASN A 336 -15.88 -7.62 -3.26
C ASN A 336 -15.04 -6.47 -2.71
N THR A 337 -13.76 -6.39 -3.11
CA THR A 337 -12.85 -5.42 -2.51
C THR A 337 -13.11 -4.01 -3.02
N VAL A 338 -13.27 -3.83 -4.34
CA VAL A 338 -13.42 -2.50 -4.93
C VAL A 338 -14.86 -2.04 -4.93
N LYS A 339 -15.79 -2.83 -5.47
CA LYS A 339 -17.22 -2.40 -5.56
C LYS A 339 -17.88 -2.24 -4.21
N ASP A 340 -17.67 -3.18 -3.30
CA ASP A 340 -18.27 -3.18 -1.97
C ASP A 340 -17.38 -2.55 -0.91
N PHE A 341 -16.17 -2.15 -1.30
CA PHE A 341 -15.15 -1.60 -0.43
C PHE A 341 -14.85 -2.48 0.79
N HIS A 342 -14.63 -3.77 0.55
CA HIS A 342 -14.45 -4.79 1.56
C HIS A 342 -12.99 -5.19 1.67
N TRP A 343 -12.26 -4.60 2.64
CA TRP A 343 -10.81 -4.67 2.77
C TRP A 343 -10.34 -5.56 3.93
N GLU A 344 -11.07 -6.57 4.32
CA GLU A 344 -10.57 -7.57 5.27
C GLU A 344 -9.32 -8.27 4.74
N GLY A 345 -8.41 -8.59 5.63
CA GLY A 345 -7.32 -9.49 5.29
C GLY A 345 -6.21 -8.88 4.44
N GLN A 346 -5.95 -7.58 4.56
CA GLN A 346 -4.92 -6.91 3.78
C GLN A 346 -3.51 -7.36 4.13
N PHE A 347 -3.19 -7.46 5.43
CA PHE A 347 -1.84 -7.76 5.92
C PHE A 347 -1.87 -8.08 7.42
N GLU A 348 -0.71 -8.38 8.03
CA GLU A 348 -0.57 -8.87 9.40
C GLU A 348 -1.06 -7.92 10.50
N ASP A 349 -1.06 -6.61 10.25
CA ASP A 349 -1.49 -5.61 11.23
C ASP A 349 -2.99 -5.26 11.11
N SER A 350 -3.67 -5.74 10.08
CA SER A 350 -5.13 -5.69 10.00
C SER A 350 -5.73 -6.78 10.84
N GLY A 351 -6.73 -6.46 11.65
CA GLY A 351 -7.50 -7.48 12.37
C GLY A 351 -8.15 -8.47 11.41
N LEU A 352 -8.17 -9.75 11.77
CA LEU A 352 -8.69 -10.84 10.91
C LEU A 352 -10.20 -10.76 10.65
N SER A 353 -10.92 -9.95 11.41
CA SER A 353 -12.39 -9.81 11.34
C SER A 353 -12.88 -8.37 11.24
N GLN A 354 -11.99 -7.43 10.91
CA GLN A 354 -12.33 -6.01 10.87
C GLN A 354 -12.14 -5.45 9.47
N HIS A 355 -13.24 -5.03 8.84
CA HIS A 355 -13.26 -4.56 7.45
C HIS A 355 -12.44 -3.29 7.20
N TYR A 356 -12.37 -2.38 8.20
CA TYR A 356 -11.81 -1.03 7.97
C TYR A 356 -10.91 -0.50 9.06
N SER A 357 -10.63 -1.26 10.11
CA SER A 357 -9.98 -0.70 11.30
C SER A 357 -8.57 -0.17 11.04
N ASN A 358 -7.86 -0.75 10.11
CA ASN A 358 -6.50 -0.36 9.77
C ASN A 358 -6.25 -0.40 8.26
N MET A 359 -6.83 0.54 7.53
CA MET A 359 -6.65 0.67 6.08
C MET A 359 -5.24 1.10 5.73
N THR A 360 -4.75 0.61 4.59
CA THR A 360 -3.48 1.00 3.97
C THR A 360 -3.63 1.16 2.46
N HIS A 361 -2.71 1.89 1.83
CA HIS A 361 -2.68 2.04 0.38
C HIS A 361 -2.08 0.82 -0.36
N PHE A 362 -1.35 -0.09 0.33
CA PHE A 362 -0.51 -1.11 -0.32
C PHE A 362 -1.29 -2.06 -1.23
N SER A 363 -2.43 -2.57 -0.77
CA SER A 363 -3.25 -3.48 -1.59
C SER A 363 -3.83 -2.76 -2.82
N ALA A 364 -4.34 -1.54 -2.65
CA ALA A 364 -4.83 -0.73 -3.76
C ALA A 364 -3.72 -0.42 -4.79
N SER A 365 -2.53 -0.04 -4.32
CA SER A 365 -1.34 0.18 -5.16
C SER A 365 -0.96 -1.08 -5.95
N SER A 366 -1.06 -2.25 -5.32
CA SER A 366 -0.76 -3.53 -5.96
C SER A 366 -1.77 -3.89 -7.04
N ILE A 367 -3.07 -3.61 -6.82
CA ILE A 367 -4.12 -3.81 -7.83
C ILE A 367 -3.85 -2.91 -9.04
N ILE A 368 -3.54 -1.62 -8.84
CA ILE A 368 -3.21 -0.70 -9.95
C ILE A 368 -2.03 -1.23 -10.77
N LYS A 369 -0.98 -1.72 -10.10
CA LYS A 369 0.19 -2.29 -10.77
C LYS A 369 -0.15 -3.55 -11.57
N ASP A 370 -1.01 -4.41 -11.04
CA ASP A 370 -1.44 -5.63 -11.73
C ASP A 370 -2.31 -5.30 -12.95
N ILE A 371 -3.22 -4.35 -12.84
CA ILE A 371 -4.03 -3.86 -13.96
C ILE A 371 -3.12 -3.32 -15.07
N LEU A 372 -2.15 -2.48 -14.77
CA LEU A 372 -1.20 -1.96 -15.76
C LEU A 372 -0.46 -3.09 -16.49
N ASN A 373 0.03 -4.08 -15.75
CA ASN A 373 0.92 -5.08 -16.31
C ASN A 373 0.19 -6.20 -17.08
N ASN A 374 -1.06 -6.48 -16.71
CA ASN A 374 -1.72 -7.72 -17.12
C ASN A 374 -3.14 -7.52 -17.67
N HIS A 375 -3.77 -6.35 -17.44
CA HIS A 375 -5.20 -6.13 -17.71
C HIS A 375 -5.48 -4.72 -18.27
N SER A 376 -4.49 -4.03 -18.81
CA SER A 376 -4.61 -2.64 -19.29
C SER A 376 -5.52 -2.46 -20.50
N ASP A 377 -5.87 -3.55 -21.18
CA ASP A 377 -6.81 -3.60 -22.30
C ASP A 377 -8.29 -3.69 -21.86
N ASN A 378 -8.55 -3.92 -20.57
CA ASN A 378 -9.90 -3.98 -20.03
C ASN A 378 -10.34 -2.61 -19.47
N PRO A 379 -11.30 -1.91 -20.12
CA PRO A 379 -11.74 -0.57 -19.69
C PRO A 379 -12.33 -0.55 -18.27
N GLU A 380 -13.02 -1.61 -17.85
CA GLU A 380 -13.60 -1.71 -16.50
C GLU A 380 -12.49 -1.73 -15.44
N TYR A 381 -11.40 -2.43 -15.70
CA TYR A 381 -10.26 -2.45 -14.79
C TYR A 381 -9.47 -1.14 -14.79
N VAL A 382 -9.42 -0.43 -15.92
CA VAL A 382 -8.82 0.91 -15.97
C VAL A 382 -9.61 1.90 -15.10
N GLU A 383 -10.95 1.86 -15.15
CA GLU A 383 -11.79 2.68 -14.25
C GLU A 383 -11.61 2.28 -12.78
N CYS A 384 -11.47 0.98 -12.50
CA CYS A 384 -11.09 0.48 -11.16
C CYS A 384 -9.76 1.11 -10.68
N ALA A 385 -8.75 1.13 -11.54
CA ALA A 385 -7.46 1.73 -11.21
C ALA A 385 -7.58 3.23 -10.90
N LYS A 386 -8.39 3.96 -11.64
CA LYS A 386 -8.67 5.40 -11.38
C LYS A 386 -9.36 5.60 -10.03
N GLU A 387 -10.36 4.79 -9.70
CA GLU A 387 -11.06 4.87 -8.42
C GLU A 387 -10.11 4.55 -7.25
N LEU A 388 -9.30 3.50 -7.39
CA LEU A 388 -8.29 3.15 -6.38
C LEU A 388 -7.22 4.23 -6.21
N MET A 389 -6.82 4.90 -7.31
CA MET A 389 -5.87 6.01 -7.22
C MET A 389 -6.46 7.20 -6.47
N ARG A 390 -7.73 7.54 -6.72
CA ARG A 390 -8.44 8.57 -5.93
C ARG A 390 -8.51 8.21 -4.45
N TYR A 391 -8.83 6.96 -4.12
CA TYR A 391 -8.80 6.48 -2.74
C TYR A 391 -7.43 6.63 -2.10
N ILE A 392 -6.35 6.22 -2.79
CA ILE A 392 -4.98 6.35 -2.29
C ILE A 392 -4.62 7.81 -2.04
N GLU A 393 -4.91 8.69 -2.99
CA GLU A 393 -4.62 10.11 -2.88
C GLU A 393 -5.44 10.77 -1.77
N ASP A 394 -6.73 10.50 -1.73
CA ASP A 394 -7.66 11.05 -0.74
C ASP A 394 -7.26 10.74 0.69
N GLN A 395 -6.87 9.48 0.95
CA GLN A 395 -6.69 8.97 2.29
C GLN A 395 -5.23 8.94 2.76
N PHE A 396 -4.25 8.88 1.84
CA PHE A 396 -2.87 8.62 2.22
C PHE A 396 -1.87 9.65 1.69
N VAL A 397 -2.31 10.76 1.09
CA VAL A 397 -1.39 11.81 0.63
C VAL A 397 -1.63 13.12 1.38
N VAL A 398 -0.54 13.73 1.81
CA VAL A 398 -0.52 15.10 2.34
C VAL A 398 0.26 15.96 1.36
N TRP A 399 -0.43 16.85 0.66
CA TRP A 399 0.17 17.70 -0.36
C TRP A 399 0.82 18.97 0.20
N ASP A 400 0.22 19.56 1.25
CA ASP A 400 0.70 20.79 1.85
C ASP A 400 1.44 20.52 3.17
N LYS A 401 0.82 20.79 4.29
CA LYS A 401 1.41 20.59 5.63
C LYS A 401 0.58 19.60 6.45
N PRO A 402 1.22 18.85 7.38
CA PRO A 402 0.53 17.93 8.26
C PRO A 402 -0.57 18.62 9.09
N GLN A 403 -1.63 17.86 9.38
CA GLN A 403 -2.80 18.31 10.12
C GLN A 403 -2.84 17.69 11.54
N LYS A 404 -3.58 18.32 12.46
CA LYS A 404 -3.66 17.90 13.87
C LYS A 404 -4.22 16.47 14.08
N TYR A 405 -5.01 15.95 13.15
CA TYR A 405 -5.55 14.60 13.26
C TYR A 405 -4.53 13.49 12.93
N HIS A 406 -3.38 13.83 12.35
CA HIS A 406 -2.29 12.88 12.16
C HIS A 406 -1.71 12.51 13.53
N ARG A 407 -1.87 11.24 13.94
CA ARG A 407 -1.74 10.81 15.35
C ARG A 407 -0.35 10.87 15.92
N HIS A 408 0.67 10.63 15.11
CA HIS A 408 2.03 10.42 15.60
C HIS A 408 3.00 11.41 14.99
N GLY A 409 3.85 11.93 15.84
CA GLY A 409 4.88 12.85 15.47
C GLY A 409 4.43 14.31 15.61
N ASN A 410 5.42 15.16 15.69
CA ASN A 410 5.22 16.58 15.65
C ASN A 410 5.12 16.99 14.18
N ALA A 411 3.94 17.41 13.75
CA ALA A 411 3.66 17.80 12.38
C ALA A 411 4.63 18.84 11.81
N ASP A 412 5.22 19.65 12.67
CA ASP A 412 6.19 20.68 12.27
C ASP A 412 7.50 20.13 11.71
N TYR A 413 7.78 18.85 11.92
CA TYR A 413 9.03 18.21 11.45
C TYR A 413 8.88 17.35 10.23
N TRP A 414 7.66 17.16 9.73
CA TRP A 414 7.47 16.35 8.53
C TRP A 414 7.95 17.10 7.30
N SER A 415 8.64 16.38 6.41
CA SER A 415 8.79 16.82 5.04
C SER A 415 7.53 16.47 4.23
N TYR A 416 7.12 17.33 3.34
CA TYR A 416 5.95 17.15 2.48
C TYR A 416 6.23 17.70 1.06
N PRO A 417 5.49 17.24 0.04
CA PRO A 417 4.40 16.27 0.10
C PRO A 417 4.83 14.90 0.64
N ALA A 418 3.91 14.14 1.23
CA ALA A 418 4.24 12.88 1.86
C ALA A 418 3.12 11.84 1.71
N GLY A 419 3.50 10.55 1.72
CA GLY A 419 2.59 9.42 1.78
C GLY A 419 2.54 8.81 3.18
N LEU A 420 1.32 8.60 3.69
CA LEU A 420 1.04 8.05 5.01
C LEU A 420 0.96 6.53 4.98
N GLU A 421 1.32 5.84 6.06
CA GLU A 421 1.40 4.39 6.09
C GLU A 421 0.03 3.71 6.15
N GLN A 422 -0.68 3.89 7.27
CA GLN A 422 -1.91 3.18 7.58
C GLN A 422 -2.70 3.93 8.66
N TYR A 423 -3.99 3.64 8.83
CA TYR A 423 -4.83 4.40 9.76
C TYR A 423 -4.37 4.31 11.23
N ASN A 424 -3.92 3.13 11.68
CA ASN A 424 -3.43 2.97 13.05
C ASN A 424 -2.05 3.62 13.29
N TRP A 425 -1.32 3.85 12.21
CA TRP A 425 -0.02 4.50 12.22
C TRP A 425 0.03 5.56 11.10
N TYR A 426 -0.76 6.62 11.27
CA TYR A 426 -1.02 7.62 10.25
C TYR A 426 0.07 8.68 10.22
N VAL A 427 1.27 8.25 9.79
CA VAL A 427 2.49 9.07 9.70
C VAL A 427 3.17 8.85 8.36
N PRO A 428 3.96 9.81 7.87
CA PRO A 428 4.79 9.63 6.69
C PRO A 428 5.84 8.56 6.92
N ILE A 429 5.96 7.65 5.95
CA ILE A 429 7.12 6.77 5.84
C ILE A 429 7.63 6.76 4.40
N ASP A 430 8.92 6.48 4.25
CA ASP A 430 9.63 6.47 2.98
C ASP A 430 8.98 5.53 1.94
N THR A 431 8.71 4.29 2.36
CA THR A 431 8.14 3.28 1.46
C THR A 431 6.70 3.59 1.06
N SER A 432 5.89 4.23 1.91
CA SER A 432 4.54 4.64 1.53
C SER A 432 4.58 5.81 0.57
N THR A 433 5.42 6.80 0.83
CA THR A 433 5.59 7.95 -0.06
C THR A 433 5.98 7.51 -1.48
N LEU A 434 6.98 6.63 -1.60
CA LEU A 434 7.39 6.10 -2.91
C LEU A 434 6.43 5.04 -3.47
N GLY A 435 5.71 4.32 -2.62
CA GLY A 435 4.66 3.39 -3.07
C GLY A 435 3.51 4.10 -3.77
N ILE A 436 3.09 5.23 -3.21
CA ILE A 436 2.08 6.10 -3.80
C ILE A 436 2.62 6.79 -5.06
N ALA A 437 3.87 7.29 -5.03
CA ALA A 437 4.53 7.81 -6.23
C ALA A 437 4.55 6.78 -7.37
N SER A 438 4.87 5.51 -7.05
CA SER A 438 4.83 4.42 -8.04
C SER A 438 3.42 4.17 -8.57
N SER A 439 2.38 4.33 -7.74
CA SER A 439 0.99 4.21 -8.20
C SER A 439 0.63 5.32 -9.17
N PHE A 440 1.05 6.56 -8.91
CA PHE A 440 0.92 7.67 -9.86
C PHE A 440 1.68 7.42 -11.17
N ILE A 441 2.90 6.87 -11.12
CA ILE A 441 3.65 6.46 -12.32
C ILE A 441 2.87 5.41 -13.11
N ASN A 442 2.30 4.41 -12.43
CA ASN A 442 1.50 3.39 -13.08
C ASN A 442 0.25 3.98 -13.74
N MET A 443 -0.41 4.93 -13.09
CA MET A 443 -1.53 5.68 -13.70
C MET A 443 -1.08 6.51 -14.90
N HIS A 444 0.08 7.19 -14.82
CA HIS A 444 0.64 7.90 -15.99
C HIS A 444 0.96 6.95 -17.14
N LYS A 445 1.52 5.78 -16.87
CA LYS A 445 1.75 4.74 -17.90
C LYS A 445 0.45 4.29 -18.56
N LEU A 446 -0.61 4.15 -17.76
CA LEU A 446 -1.91 3.63 -18.20
C LEU A 446 -2.72 4.69 -18.98
N THR A 447 -2.77 5.93 -18.49
CA THR A 447 -3.65 6.99 -19.01
C THR A 447 -2.95 8.04 -19.86
N LYS A 448 -1.63 8.21 -19.71
CA LYS A 448 -0.79 9.28 -20.26
C LYS A 448 -1.13 10.68 -19.71
N GLU A 449 -1.92 10.77 -18.66
CA GLU A 449 -2.26 12.04 -18.01
C GLU A 449 -1.04 12.63 -17.29
N PRO A 450 -0.56 13.82 -17.68
CA PRO A 450 0.71 14.36 -17.17
C PRO A 450 0.67 14.74 -15.69
N LEU A 451 -0.52 15.02 -15.14
CA LEU A 451 -0.68 15.36 -13.74
C LEU A 451 -0.22 14.22 -12.81
N TYR A 452 -0.45 12.97 -13.19
CA TYR A 452 0.04 11.82 -12.44
C TYR A 452 1.58 11.78 -12.37
N LEU A 453 2.27 12.11 -13.45
CA LEU A 453 3.74 12.16 -13.45
C LEU A 453 4.27 13.24 -12.50
N GLU A 454 3.66 14.41 -12.49
CA GLU A 454 4.08 15.52 -11.64
C GLU A 454 3.79 15.25 -10.14
N LYS A 455 2.65 14.63 -9.84
CA LYS A 455 2.34 14.12 -8.48
C LYS A 455 3.38 13.09 -8.01
N ALA A 456 3.78 12.18 -8.91
CA ALA A 456 4.82 11.19 -8.60
C ALA A 456 6.17 11.84 -8.30
N LYS A 457 6.59 12.81 -9.12
CA LYS A 457 7.83 13.58 -8.90
C LYS A 457 7.79 14.32 -7.56
N ALA A 458 6.69 14.98 -7.25
CA ALA A 458 6.54 15.71 -6.00
C ALA A 458 6.80 14.83 -4.77
N LEU A 459 6.24 13.64 -4.72
CA LEU A 459 6.44 12.67 -3.65
C LEU A 459 7.88 12.12 -3.64
N ALA A 460 8.40 11.72 -4.80
CA ALA A 460 9.75 11.16 -4.90
C ALA A 460 10.83 12.17 -4.52
N ASN A 461 10.67 13.45 -4.91
CA ASN A 461 11.59 14.52 -4.54
C ASN A 461 11.70 14.69 -3.03
N THR A 462 10.59 14.56 -2.30
CA THR A 462 10.62 14.61 -0.83
C THR A 462 11.51 13.52 -0.26
N VAL A 463 11.43 12.30 -0.78
CA VAL A 463 12.26 11.19 -0.29
C VAL A 463 13.75 11.42 -0.56
N THR A 464 14.12 11.96 -1.74
CA THR A 464 15.52 12.30 -2.01
C THR A 464 16.07 13.35 -1.05
N ARG A 465 15.21 14.26 -0.57
CA ARG A 465 15.58 15.29 0.42
C ARG A 465 15.69 14.76 1.84
N MET A 466 15.03 13.63 2.14
CA MET A 466 15.13 12.95 3.44
C MET A 466 16.33 12.03 3.54
N GLN A 467 17.00 11.68 2.42
CA GLN A 467 18.18 10.83 2.44
C GLN A 467 19.33 11.50 3.20
N ASN A 468 19.99 10.75 4.07
CA ASN A 468 21.22 11.18 4.71
C ASN A 468 22.36 11.27 3.67
N GLU A 469 22.99 12.44 3.56
CA GLU A 469 23.98 12.73 2.52
C GLU A 469 25.28 11.96 2.72
N GLU A 470 25.65 11.68 3.99
CA GLU A 470 26.92 11.04 4.34
C GLU A 470 26.88 9.53 4.10
N ASN A 471 25.81 8.85 4.52
CA ASN A 471 25.76 7.39 4.49
C ASN A 471 24.71 6.79 3.55
N GLY A 472 23.80 7.61 3.00
CA GLY A 472 22.80 7.16 2.04
C GLY A 472 21.53 6.54 2.66
N LEU A 473 21.40 6.49 3.99
CA LEU A 473 20.19 6.03 4.66
C LEU A 473 18.99 6.92 4.29
N ILE A 474 17.90 6.31 3.90
CA ILE A 474 16.57 6.93 3.88
C ILE A 474 15.86 6.48 5.16
N PRO A 475 15.58 7.39 6.12
CA PRO A 475 14.92 7.01 7.36
C PRO A 475 13.49 6.55 7.09
N THR A 476 13.05 5.50 7.79
CA THR A 476 11.70 4.96 7.61
C THR A 476 10.64 5.96 8.02
N HIS A 477 10.74 6.51 9.24
CA HIS A 477 9.76 7.45 9.76
C HIS A 477 10.33 8.87 9.83
N TRP A 478 9.50 9.83 9.50
CA TRP A 478 9.84 11.27 9.52
C TRP A 478 9.21 11.95 10.72
N LYS A 479 9.48 11.42 11.92
CA LYS A 479 8.84 11.84 13.17
C LYS A 479 9.48 13.05 13.83
N THR A 480 10.78 13.27 13.58
CA THR A 480 11.56 14.29 14.28
C THR A 480 12.35 15.12 13.30
N LYS A 481 12.68 16.34 13.72
CA LYS A 481 13.52 17.26 12.93
C LYS A 481 14.89 16.64 12.60
N ASP A 482 15.42 15.85 13.54
CA ASP A 482 16.76 15.27 13.43
C ASP A 482 16.76 13.90 12.75
N CYS A 483 15.64 13.43 12.25
CA CYS A 483 15.49 12.08 11.70
C CYS A 483 16.51 11.80 10.60
N LYS A 484 16.75 12.77 9.72
CA LYS A 484 17.77 12.69 8.67
C LYS A 484 19.21 12.69 9.23
N GLU A 485 19.48 13.54 10.23
CA GLU A 485 20.82 13.80 10.77
C GLU A 485 21.29 12.68 11.70
N THR A 486 20.38 12.13 12.50
CA THR A 486 20.69 11.07 13.49
C THR A 486 20.67 9.66 12.89
N GLY A 487 20.42 9.53 11.59
CA GLY A 487 20.26 8.25 10.92
C GLY A 487 18.85 7.67 11.01
N GLY A 488 17.96 8.29 11.81
CA GLY A 488 16.56 7.87 11.93
C GLY A 488 16.37 6.43 12.38
N ASP A 489 15.13 5.98 12.40
CA ASP A 489 14.82 4.56 12.53
C ASP A 489 14.84 3.87 11.16
N LEU A 490 15.18 2.62 11.17
CA LEU A 490 15.38 1.82 9.96
C LEU A 490 14.58 0.54 9.99
N TRP A 491 13.63 0.44 9.07
CA TRP A 491 13.09 -0.84 8.63
C TRP A 491 13.73 -1.20 7.27
N ILE A 492 14.52 -2.26 7.28
CA ILE A 492 15.31 -2.68 6.11
C ILE A 492 14.42 -2.90 4.87
N ASN A 493 13.25 -3.53 5.04
CA ASN A 493 12.29 -3.72 3.96
C ASN A 493 11.76 -2.40 3.37
N CYS A 494 11.62 -1.36 4.19
CA CYS A 494 11.19 -0.03 3.73
C CYS A 494 12.30 0.63 2.91
N LEU A 495 13.52 0.64 3.42
CA LEU A 495 14.68 1.15 2.67
C LEU A 495 14.87 0.43 1.33
N ILE A 496 14.76 -0.90 1.32
CA ILE A 496 14.82 -1.72 0.10
C ILE A 496 13.74 -1.31 -0.89
N ALA A 497 12.50 -1.21 -0.43
CA ALA A 497 11.38 -0.85 -1.29
C ALA A 497 11.55 0.56 -1.86
N SER A 498 12.07 1.49 -1.07
CA SER A 498 12.35 2.87 -1.48
C SER A 498 13.45 2.92 -2.54
N ALA A 499 14.58 2.23 -2.33
CA ALA A 499 15.66 2.15 -3.31
C ALA A 499 15.18 1.54 -4.65
N ASN A 500 14.42 0.44 -4.60
CA ASN A 500 13.88 -0.20 -5.80
C ASN A 500 12.96 0.75 -6.59
N ARG A 501 12.07 1.48 -5.91
CA ARG A 501 11.12 2.38 -6.56
C ARG A 501 11.80 3.61 -7.15
N LEU A 502 12.80 4.18 -6.47
CA LEU A 502 13.61 5.27 -7.03
C LEU A 502 14.35 4.83 -8.29
N PHE A 503 14.93 3.63 -8.27
CA PHE A 503 15.59 3.06 -9.45
C PHE A 503 14.60 2.84 -10.59
N GLU A 504 13.44 2.19 -10.33
CA GLU A 504 12.39 1.98 -11.33
C GLU A 504 11.84 3.31 -11.88
N PHE A 505 11.78 4.35 -11.05
CA PHE A 505 11.35 5.67 -11.49
C PHE A 505 12.39 6.32 -12.42
N ALA A 506 13.67 6.27 -12.07
CA ALA A 506 14.73 6.76 -12.94
C ALA A 506 14.71 6.06 -14.31
N GLU A 507 14.60 4.71 -14.32
CA GLU A 507 14.46 3.93 -15.56
C GLU A 507 13.26 4.38 -16.39
N TYR A 508 12.12 4.69 -15.73
CA TYR A 508 10.95 5.16 -16.44
C TYR A 508 11.14 6.55 -17.06
N LEU A 509 11.75 7.49 -16.33
CA LEU A 509 12.00 8.83 -16.86
C LEU A 509 12.93 8.81 -18.10
N ASP A 510 13.88 7.88 -18.17
CA ASP A 510 14.74 7.71 -19.32
C ASP A 510 13.97 7.24 -20.59
N THR A 511 12.74 6.77 -20.45
CA THR A 511 11.88 6.34 -21.56
C THR A 511 10.95 7.45 -22.08
N LEU A 512 10.88 8.60 -21.38
CA LEU A 512 10.02 9.73 -21.75
C LEU A 512 10.74 10.74 -22.63
#